data_43167a7683dc31d1c9e1baac480a8dd6
#
_entry.id   43167a7683dc31d1c9e1baac480a8dd6
#
_cell.length_a   1.000
_cell.length_b   1.000
_cell.length_c   1.000
_cell.angle_alpha   90.00
_cell.angle_beta   90.00
_cell.angle_gamma   90.00
#
_symmetry.space_group_name_H-M   'P 1'
#
loop_
_entity.id
_entity.type
_entity.pdbx_description
1 polymer ?
#
loop_
_entity_poly.entity_id
_entity_poly.type
_entity_poly.pdbx_seq_one_letter_code
_entity_poly.pdbx_strand_id
1 'polypeptide(L)'
;MSGDTDSSYMIMKAVDWGLRPLAVHYDNTWNASTATMNIARVTKTFGVDLWTHVVNNEVADDIKKAFLLAGVREFDADTDIALAQVMRTAAAKFSIKYILEGHSGISPIGSNYFDGGYVEDIQKKLAN
;
A
#
# COMPACT_ATOMS: atom_id res chain seq x y z
N MET A 1 -0.35 4.34 3.98
CA MET A 1 -0.10 5.80 3.78
C MET A 1 1.04 5.97 2.81
N SER A 2 0.83 6.71 1.71
CA SER A 2 1.80 6.94 0.63
C SER A 2 2.61 8.24 0.79
N GLY A 3 2.16 9.16 1.65
CA GLY A 3 2.77 10.49 1.81
C GLY A 3 2.32 11.51 0.77
N ASP A 4 1.30 11.18 0.00
CA ASP A 4 0.60 12.07 -0.94
C ASP A 4 -0.46 12.94 -0.24
N THR A 5 -1.16 13.74 -1.04
CA THR A 5 -2.20 14.66 -0.56
C THR A 5 -3.39 13.90 0.01
N ASP A 6 -3.85 12.84 -0.66
CA ASP A 6 -5.08 12.14 -0.31
C ASP A 6 -4.93 11.37 1.01
N SER A 7 -3.84 10.62 1.16
CA SER A 7 -3.55 9.90 2.41
C SER A 7 -3.31 10.85 3.59
N SER A 8 -2.69 12.01 3.34
CA SER A 8 -2.46 13.04 4.37
C SER A 8 -3.77 13.70 4.80
N TYR A 9 -4.65 14.02 3.84
CA TYR A 9 -5.98 14.58 4.10
C TYR A 9 -6.86 13.60 4.88
N MET A 10 -6.80 12.31 4.54
CA MET A 10 -7.54 11.27 5.22
C MET A 10 -7.14 11.15 6.71
N ILE A 11 -5.84 11.23 7.02
CA ILE A 11 -5.37 11.26 8.43
C ILE A 11 -5.91 12.48 9.15
N MET A 12 -5.80 13.67 8.56
CA MET A 12 -6.34 14.90 9.13
C MET A 12 -7.82 14.74 9.46
N LYS A 13 -8.62 14.24 8.51
CA LYS A 13 -10.06 14.04 8.72
C LYS A 13 -10.37 12.99 9.79
N ALA A 14 -9.63 11.89 9.83
CA ALA A 14 -9.82 10.87 10.85
C ALA A 14 -9.59 11.45 12.26
N VAL A 15 -8.56 12.26 12.43
CA VAL A 15 -8.26 12.93 13.71
C VAL A 15 -9.33 13.98 14.03
N ASP A 16 -9.76 14.81 13.07
CA ASP A 16 -10.84 15.79 13.24
C ASP A 16 -12.16 15.12 13.71
N TRP A 17 -12.43 13.90 13.27
CA TRP A 17 -13.59 13.11 13.70
C TRP A 17 -13.40 12.45 15.07
N GLY A 18 -12.27 12.69 15.74
CA GLY A 18 -11.97 12.13 17.05
C GLY A 18 -11.55 10.65 17.02
N LEU A 19 -11.20 10.13 15.85
CA LEU A 19 -10.68 8.77 15.72
C LEU A 19 -9.21 8.72 16.15
N ARG A 20 -8.74 7.54 16.51
CA ARG A 20 -7.32 7.26 16.80
C ARG A 20 -6.76 6.32 15.72
N PRO A 21 -6.41 6.85 14.55
CA PRO A 21 -5.90 6.03 13.47
C PRO A 21 -4.48 5.53 13.74
N LEU A 22 -4.14 4.36 13.18
CA LEU A 22 -2.78 3.90 12.99
C LEU A 22 -2.43 4.14 11.52
N ALA A 23 -1.40 4.92 11.26
CA ALA A 23 -0.86 5.05 9.90
C ALA A 23 -0.04 3.80 9.56
N VAL A 24 -0.37 3.17 8.44
CA VAL A 24 0.37 2.01 7.93
C VAL A 24 1.10 2.43 6.65
N HIS A 25 2.41 2.20 6.62
CA HIS A 25 3.26 2.47 5.46
C HIS A 25 3.90 1.19 4.97
N TYR A 26 3.84 0.96 3.67
CA TYR A 26 4.53 -0.10 2.95
C TYR A 26 5.77 0.50 2.29
N ASP A 27 6.94 0.08 2.74
CA ASP A 27 8.22 0.54 2.23
C ASP A 27 8.86 -0.55 1.36
N ASN A 28 8.79 -0.35 0.05
CA ASN A 28 9.42 -1.20 -0.95
C ASN A 28 10.76 -0.59 -1.46
N THR A 29 11.30 0.39 -0.75
CA THR A 29 12.54 1.14 -1.08
C THR A 29 12.49 1.99 -2.36
N TRP A 30 11.40 1.93 -3.12
CA TRP A 30 11.19 2.76 -4.32
C TRP A 30 10.48 4.08 -4.01
N ASN A 31 10.25 4.34 -2.72
CA ASN A 31 9.58 5.56 -2.28
C ASN A 31 10.47 6.79 -2.51
N ALA A 32 9.89 7.85 -3.07
CA ALA A 32 10.57 9.13 -3.12
C ALA A 32 10.86 9.64 -1.70
N SER A 33 12.05 10.20 -1.48
CA SER A 33 12.45 10.78 -0.19
C SER A 33 11.45 11.81 0.34
N THR A 34 10.85 12.58 -0.57
CA THR A 34 9.79 13.55 -0.25
C THR A 34 8.56 12.87 0.35
N ALA A 35 8.15 11.72 -0.19
CA ALA A 35 7.00 10.96 0.34
C ALA A 35 7.27 10.48 1.77
N THR A 36 8.43 9.89 2.01
CA THR A 36 8.84 9.42 3.34
C THR A 36 8.91 10.57 4.37
N MET A 37 9.47 11.73 3.95
CA MET A 37 9.47 12.92 4.81
C MET A 37 8.07 13.45 5.11
N ASN A 38 7.16 13.42 4.13
CA ASN A 38 5.77 13.84 4.33
C ASN A 38 5.05 12.90 5.31
N ILE A 39 5.23 11.59 5.20
CA ILE A 39 4.67 10.60 6.14
C ILE A 39 5.09 10.95 7.57
N ALA A 40 6.39 11.12 7.81
CA ALA A 40 6.92 11.45 9.13
C ALA A 40 6.38 12.80 9.65
N ARG A 41 6.28 13.81 8.78
CA ARG A 41 5.78 15.13 9.14
C ARG A 41 4.29 15.10 9.49
N VAL A 42 3.47 14.45 8.68
CA VAL A 42 2.02 14.38 8.88
C VAL A 42 1.70 13.59 10.15
N THR A 43 2.29 12.40 10.32
CA THR A 43 2.04 11.58 11.52
C THR A 43 2.47 12.30 12.80
N LYS A 44 3.61 12.99 12.78
CA LYS A 44 4.08 13.80 13.90
C LYS A 44 3.15 14.99 14.20
N THR A 45 2.69 15.70 13.17
CA THR A 45 1.82 16.87 13.32
C THR A 45 0.48 16.51 13.95
N PHE A 46 -0.10 15.39 13.57
CA PHE A 46 -1.40 14.95 14.07
C PHE A 46 -1.31 13.98 15.26
N GLY A 47 -0.11 13.66 15.75
CA GLY A 47 0.10 12.73 16.86
C GLY A 47 -0.37 11.32 16.57
N VAL A 48 -0.21 10.87 15.33
CA VAL A 48 -0.66 9.55 14.84
C VAL A 48 0.51 8.58 14.86
N ASP A 49 0.28 7.39 15.42
CA ASP A 49 1.26 6.31 15.39
C ASP A 49 1.48 5.81 13.96
N LEU A 50 2.73 5.51 13.62
CA LEU A 50 3.14 4.98 12.32
C LEU A 50 3.71 3.57 12.47
N TRP A 51 3.17 2.64 11.71
CA TRP A 51 3.78 1.32 11.53
C TRP A 51 4.25 1.17 10.08
N THR A 52 5.55 0.97 9.91
CA THR A 52 6.16 0.74 8.59
C THR A 52 6.51 -0.72 8.42
N HIS A 53 6.05 -1.31 7.33
CA HIS A 53 6.46 -2.63 6.87
C HIS A 53 7.51 -2.47 5.77
N VAL A 54 8.74 -2.85 6.07
CA VAL A 54 9.85 -2.84 5.11
C VAL A 54 9.92 -4.22 4.46
N VAL A 55 9.95 -4.27 3.13
CA VAL A 55 10.02 -5.53 2.39
C VAL A 55 11.43 -6.08 2.33
N ASN A 56 11.52 -7.38 2.02
CA ASN A 56 12.77 -7.94 1.53
C ASN A 56 12.94 -7.53 0.06
N ASN A 57 13.93 -6.69 -0.22
CA ASN A 57 14.15 -6.10 -1.54
C ASN A 57 14.45 -7.15 -2.60
N GLU A 58 15.21 -8.19 -2.28
CA GLU A 58 15.53 -9.26 -3.24
C GLU A 58 14.25 -9.93 -3.74
N VAL A 59 13.32 -10.23 -2.82
CA VAL A 59 12.04 -10.83 -3.17
C VAL A 59 11.15 -9.86 -3.94
N ALA A 60 11.07 -8.60 -3.51
CA ALA A 60 10.26 -7.58 -4.17
C ALA A 60 10.74 -7.30 -5.60
N ASP A 61 12.04 -7.19 -5.80
CA ASP A 61 12.64 -6.95 -7.11
C ASP A 61 12.45 -8.15 -8.05
N ASP A 62 12.53 -9.38 -7.53
CA ASP A 62 12.28 -10.59 -8.32
C ASP A 62 10.82 -10.69 -8.75
N ILE A 63 9.87 -10.38 -7.86
CA ILE A 63 8.45 -10.30 -8.19
C ILE A 63 8.20 -9.22 -9.24
N LYS A 64 8.74 -8.02 -9.07
CA LYS A 64 8.61 -6.92 -10.03
C LYS A 64 9.14 -7.31 -11.40
N LYS A 65 10.31 -7.97 -11.44
CA LYS A 65 10.88 -8.50 -12.68
C LYS A 65 9.99 -9.55 -13.34
N ALA A 66 9.40 -10.44 -12.54
CA ALA A 66 8.46 -11.44 -13.04
C ALA A 66 7.23 -10.79 -13.69
N PHE A 67 6.65 -9.77 -13.08
CA PHE A 67 5.52 -9.01 -13.61
C PHE A 67 5.88 -8.31 -14.93
N LEU A 68 7.07 -7.72 -15.02
CA LEU A 68 7.59 -7.12 -16.25
C LEU A 68 7.72 -8.14 -17.39
N LEU A 69 8.32 -9.29 -17.10
CA LEU A 69 8.53 -10.36 -18.09
C LEU A 69 7.21 -10.98 -18.55
N ALA A 70 6.22 -11.08 -17.67
CA ALA A 70 4.89 -11.59 -18.00
C ALA A 70 4.08 -10.63 -18.89
N GLY A 71 4.54 -9.38 -19.08
CA GLY A 71 3.86 -8.39 -19.90
C GLY A 71 2.45 -8.07 -19.40
N VAL A 72 2.26 -8.02 -18.07
CA VAL A 72 0.96 -7.69 -17.48
C VAL A 72 0.59 -6.25 -17.77
N ARG A 73 -0.71 -6.00 -17.93
CA ARG A 73 -1.23 -4.65 -18.23
C ARG A 73 -0.94 -3.64 -17.13
N GLU A 74 -1.08 -4.07 -15.88
CA GLU A 74 -0.90 -3.23 -14.71
C GLU A 74 0.48 -3.48 -14.10
N PHE A 75 1.41 -2.61 -14.42
CA PHE A 75 2.81 -2.72 -14.00
C PHE A 75 3.00 -2.74 -12.48
N ASP A 76 2.11 -2.07 -11.73
CA ASP A 76 2.22 -1.88 -10.29
C ASP A 76 1.28 -2.79 -9.47
N ALA A 77 0.68 -3.79 -10.11
CA ALA A 77 -0.26 -4.70 -9.47
C ALA A 77 0.35 -5.50 -8.31
N ASP A 78 1.64 -5.83 -8.37
CA ASP A 78 2.36 -6.47 -7.27
C ASP A 78 2.42 -5.59 -6.02
N THR A 79 2.62 -4.28 -6.20
CA THR A 79 2.60 -3.30 -5.10
C THR A 79 1.22 -3.21 -4.46
N ASP A 80 0.15 -3.18 -5.25
CA ASP A 80 -1.23 -3.12 -4.75
C ASP A 80 -1.60 -4.38 -3.94
N ILE A 81 -1.21 -5.56 -4.44
CA ILE A 81 -1.42 -6.83 -3.72
C ILE A 81 -0.66 -6.83 -2.40
N ALA A 82 0.60 -6.41 -2.41
CA ALA A 82 1.43 -6.35 -1.21
C ALA A 82 0.86 -5.34 -0.20
N LEU A 83 0.39 -4.18 -0.65
CA LEU A 83 -0.22 -3.15 0.19
C LEU A 83 -1.47 -3.69 0.89
N ALA A 84 -2.37 -4.37 0.17
CA ALA A 84 -3.55 -5.00 0.75
C ALA A 84 -3.19 -6.03 1.82
N GLN A 85 -2.16 -6.84 1.58
CA GLN A 85 -1.68 -7.82 2.55
C GLN A 85 -1.07 -7.16 3.79
N VAL A 86 -0.30 -6.10 3.61
CA VAL A 86 0.31 -5.33 4.72
C VAL A 86 -0.77 -4.68 5.59
N MET A 87 -1.81 -4.10 4.99
CA MET A 87 -2.94 -3.53 5.73
C MET A 87 -3.67 -4.58 6.57
N ARG A 88 -3.94 -5.76 6.01
CA ARG A 88 -4.57 -6.87 6.73
C ARG A 88 -3.69 -7.39 7.88
N THR A 89 -2.39 -7.49 7.63
CA THR A 89 -1.40 -7.90 8.65
C THR A 89 -1.36 -6.90 9.80
N ALA A 90 -1.34 -5.60 9.51
CA ALA A 90 -1.40 -4.56 10.52
C ALA A 90 -2.71 -4.61 11.32
N ALA A 91 -3.85 -4.75 10.64
CA ALA A 91 -5.15 -4.85 11.29
C ALA A 91 -5.22 -6.04 12.25
N ALA A 92 -4.74 -7.20 11.83
CA ALA A 92 -4.66 -8.40 12.68
C ALA A 92 -3.71 -8.19 13.86
N LYS A 93 -2.51 -7.67 13.63
CA LYS A 93 -1.47 -7.45 14.65
C LYS A 93 -1.91 -6.50 15.75
N PHE A 94 -2.61 -5.44 15.39
CA PHE A 94 -3.04 -4.37 16.30
C PHE A 94 -4.52 -4.47 16.70
N SER A 95 -5.21 -5.57 16.34
CA SER A 95 -6.64 -5.79 16.62
C SER A 95 -7.54 -4.67 16.11
N ILE A 96 -7.24 -4.14 14.94
CA ILE A 96 -7.99 -3.06 14.29
C ILE A 96 -9.13 -3.67 13.46
N LYS A 97 -10.34 -3.15 13.64
CA LYS A 97 -11.55 -3.66 12.97
C LYS A 97 -11.84 -2.99 11.63
N TYR A 98 -11.39 -1.75 11.44
CA TYR A 98 -11.74 -0.92 10.30
C TYR A 98 -10.49 -0.42 9.62
N ILE A 99 -10.45 -0.50 8.31
CA ILE A 99 -9.39 0.05 7.46
C ILE A 99 -9.99 1.19 6.66
N LEU A 100 -9.34 2.35 6.67
CA LEU A 100 -9.66 3.49 5.82
C LEU A 100 -8.74 3.46 4.62
N GLU A 101 -9.31 3.47 3.43
CA GLU A 101 -8.60 3.53 2.17
C GLU A 101 -8.94 4.83 1.43
N GLY A 102 -7.93 5.46 0.85
CA GLY A 102 -8.05 6.73 0.14
C GLY A 102 -8.13 6.58 -1.38
N HIS A 103 -8.54 5.42 -1.90
CA HIS A 103 -8.70 5.24 -3.34
C HIS A 103 -9.94 5.99 -3.85
N SER A 104 -9.78 6.67 -4.98
CA SER A 104 -10.91 7.30 -5.66
C SER A 104 -11.69 6.25 -6.44
N GLY A 105 -12.98 6.06 -6.08
CA GLY A 105 -13.90 5.19 -6.84
C GLY A 105 -14.22 5.70 -8.25
N ILE A 106 -13.74 6.89 -8.61
CA ILE A 106 -13.94 7.53 -9.94
C ILE A 106 -12.71 7.32 -10.83
N SER A 107 -11.57 6.95 -10.26
CA SER A 107 -10.38 6.66 -11.06
C SER A 107 -10.61 5.39 -11.90
N PRO A 108 -10.39 5.45 -13.24
CA PRO A 108 -10.47 4.26 -14.08
C PRO A 108 -9.48 3.16 -13.68
N ILE A 109 -8.49 3.48 -12.85
CA ILE A 109 -7.45 2.59 -12.34
C ILE A 109 -7.87 1.99 -10.98
N GLY A 110 -8.84 2.57 -10.28
CA GLY A 110 -9.08 2.34 -8.85
C GLY A 110 -9.95 1.16 -8.47
N SER A 111 -10.41 0.31 -9.40
CA SER A 111 -11.35 -0.77 -9.06
C SER A 111 -10.82 -2.20 -9.32
N ASN A 112 -9.63 -2.36 -9.76
CA ASN A 112 -9.06 -3.69 -10.01
C ASN A 112 -8.41 -4.20 -8.73
N TYR A 113 -9.21 -4.76 -7.84
CA TYR A 113 -8.69 -5.63 -6.81
C TYR A 113 -8.12 -6.88 -7.48
N PHE A 114 -6.81 -6.96 -7.55
CA PHE A 114 -6.13 -8.17 -7.97
C PHE A 114 -6.36 -9.25 -6.91
N ASP A 115 -6.96 -10.34 -7.29
CA ASP A 115 -7.17 -11.49 -6.42
C ASP A 115 -6.08 -12.57 -6.61
N GLY A 116 -6.21 -13.66 -5.88
CA GLY A 116 -5.29 -14.79 -6.00
C GLY A 116 -5.25 -15.41 -7.39
N GLY A 117 -6.35 -15.34 -8.15
CA GLY A 117 -6.42 -15.82 -9.52
C GLY A 117 -5.51 -15.05 -10.48
N TYR A 118 -5.36 -13.75 -10.26
CA TYR A 118 -4.44 -12.93 -11.04
C TYR A 118 -2.98 -13.35 -10.85
N VAL A 119 -2.58 -13.66 -9.61
CA VAL A 119 -1.23 -14.15 -9.29
C VAL A 119 -0.99 -15.52 -9.93
N GLU A 120 -1.97 -16.43 -9.84
CA GLU A 120 -1.88 -17.76 -10.47
C GLU A 120 -1.74 -17.66 -12.00
N ASP A 121 -2.46 -16.74 -12.65
CA ASP A 121 -2.36 -16.54 -14.09
C ASP A 121 -0.98 -16.01 -14.51
N ILE A 122 -0.37 -15.14 -13.71
CA ILE A 122 1.01 -14.71 -13.92
C ILE A 122 1.98 -15.88 -13.78
N GLN A 123 1.84 -16.68 -12.73
CA GLN A 123 2.69 -17.85 -12.53
C GLN A 123 2.58 -18.85 -13.67
N LYS A 124 1.37 -19.11 -14.20
CA LYS A 124 1.16 -19.96 -15.37
C LYS A 124 1.82 -19.41 -16.63
N LYS A 125 1.77 -18.09 -16.86
CA LYS A 125 2.44 -17.45 -18.00
C LYS A 125 3.95 -17.55 -17.95
N LEU A 126 4.54 -17.52 -16.74
CA LEU A 126 5.99 -17.63 -16.57
C LEU A 126 6.52 -19.06 -16.61
N ALA A 127 5.65 -20.07 -16.39
CA ALA A 127 6.02 -21.48 -16.42
C ALA A 127 6.05 -22.08 -17.86
N ASN A 128 5.57 -21.35 -18.88
CA ASN A 128 5.61 -21.71 -20.29
C ASN A 128 6.68 -20.93 -21.04
#